data_5d343f4349dbf0b828184feee6eee82c
#
_entry.id   5d343f4349dbf0b828184feee6eee82c
#
_cell.length_a   1.000
_cell.length_b   1.000
_cell.length_c   1.000
_cell.angle_alpha   90.00
_cell.angle_beta   90.00
_cell.angle_gamma   90.00
#
_symmetry.space_group_name_H-M   'P 1'
#
loop_
_entity.id
_entity.type
_entity.pdbx_description
1 polymer ?
#
loop_
_entity_poly.entity_id
_entity_poly.type
_entity_poly.pdbx_seq_one_letter_code
_entity_poly.pdbx_strand_id
1 'polypeptide(L)'
;MRKQTAIVFYYGRLLAFAIASAAMLFTGAAAAEGIKIGGTGNALGAMRLLGDAFGKQNPDMKVTVLPSIGTSGAIKAVPKGVLDIGLSSRLLTEEERKLGIIAVEYARTPLVFAVSTKTQVRAVTLDQIVDIYSGKMVNWPDGSQIRPVLRQVGDDNTRQIRQMSPAIDKALSVAEQRPGMPFATTDQEAADKTESSPGALCVTTLSLINSENRPLRALTLNGVEPTVSNVASGKYPHVKRLFFITRSDQSAAVKRFIAFMQSPAGRKILIRTGNSIP
;
A
#
# COMPACT_ATOMS: atom_id res chain seq x y z
N MET A 1 16.96 -39.98 -70.07
CA MET A 1 17.27 -40.03 -68.63
C MET A 1 17.89 -38.76 -67.99
N ARG A 2 17.90 -37.58 -68.63
CA ARG A 2 18.54 -36.34 -68.10
C ARG A 2 17.55 -35.26 -67.59
N LYS A 3 16.22 -35.41 -67.74
CA LYS A 3 15.24 -34.43 -67.32
C LYS A 3 14.59 -34.66 -65.95
N GLN A 4 14.70 -35.86 -65.36
CA GLN A 4 14.13 -36.18 -64.06
C GLN A 4 15.03 -35.78 -62.88
N THR A 5 16.32 -35.70 -63.05
CA THR A 5 17.28 -35.34 -61.98
C THR A 5 17.26 -33.85 -61.61
N ALA A 6 16.88 -32.99 -62.55
CA ALA A 6 16.85 -31.51 -62.32
C ALA A 6 15.63 -31.09 -61.48
N ILE A 7 14.51 -31.81 -61.54
CA ILE A 7 13.28 -31.48 -60.81
C ILE A 7 13.43 -31.82 -59.32
N VAL A 8 14.09 -32.90 -58.98
CA VAL A 8 14.29 -33.34 -57.58
C VAL A 8 15.22 -32.37 -56.86
N PHE A 9 16.22 -31.80 -57.51
CA PHE A 9 17.10 -30.80 -56.88
C PHE A 9 16.43 -29.44 -56.65
N TYR A 10 15.44 -29.06 -57.45
CA TYR A 10 14.75 -27.78 -57.34
C TYR A 10 13.73 -27.82 -56.14
N TYR A 11 13.00 -28.92 -55.98
CA TYR A 11 12.09 -29.10 -54.87
C TYR A 11 12.81 -29.29 -53.53
N GLY A 12 13.98 -29.92 -53.51
CA GLY A 12 14.78 -30.05 -52.28
C GLY A 12 15.32 -28.70 -51.76
N ARG A 13 15.66 -27.76 -52.63
CA ARG A 13 16.10 -26.40 -52.28
C ARG A 13 14.95 -25.50 -51.79
N LEU A 14 13.76 -25.63 -52.38
CA LEU A 14 12.58 -24.90 -51.95
C LEU A 14 12.06 -25.40 -50.56
N LEU A 15 12.16 -26.69 -50.28
CA LEU A 15 11.79 -27.25 -48.99
C LEU A 15 12.76 -26.83 -47.87
N ALA A 16 14.05 -26.76 -48.17
CA ALA A 16 15.08 -26.30 -47.20
C ALA A 16 14.93 -24.82 -46.87
N PHE A 17 14.52 -23.97 -47.83
CA PHE A 17 14.27 -22.55 -47.59
C PHE A 17 12.98 -22.32 -46.79
N ALA A 18 11.93 -23.13 -46.97
CA ALA A 18 10.69 -23.05 -46.22
C ALA A 18 10.86 -23.46 -44.76
N ILE A 19 11.71 -24.45 -44.46
CA ILE A 19 12.01 -24.89 -43.09
C ILE A 19 12.90 -23.86 -42.36
N ALA A 20 13.83 -23.21 -43.03
CA ALA A 20 14.67 -22.16 -42.47
C ALA A 20 13.88 -20.87 -42.13
N SER A 21 12.84 -20.55 -42.92
CA SER A 21 11.96 -19.40 -42.68
C SER A 21 10.95 -19.66 -41.55
N ALA A 22 10.55 -20.90 -41.27
CA ALA A 22 9.66 -21.26 -40.16
C ALA A 22 10.37 -21.27 -38.80
N ALA A 23 11.68 -21.45 -38.77
CA ALA A 23 12.48 -21.45 -37.52
C ALA A 23 12.70 -20.05 -36.93
N MET A 24 12.46 -18.97 -37.68
CA MET A 24 12.65 -17.59 -37.21
C MET A 24 11.43 -16.93 -36.60
N LEU A 25 10.27 -17.61 -36.49
CA LEU A 25 9.03 -17.04 -35.96
C LEU A 25 8.70 -17.49 -34.52
N PHE A 26 9.53 -18.32 -33.91
CA PHE A 26 9.48 -18.60 -32.47
C PHE A 26 10.39 -17.63 -31.70
N THR A 27 10.23 -16.32 -31.88
CA THR A 27 10.53 -15.40 -30.81
C THR A 27 9.46 -15.67 -29.74
N GLY A 28 9.74 -16.64 -28.87
CA GLY A 28 8.91 -16.88 -27.70
C GLY A 28 8.72 -15.53 -27.00
N ALA A 29 7.51 -15.02 -26.94
CA ALA A 29 7.19 -13.92 -26.07
C ALA A 29 7.66 -14.36 -24.67
N ALA A 30 8.82 -13.88 -24.24
CA ALA A 30 9.29 -14.09 -22.89
C ALA A 30 8.15 -13.65 -22.00
N ALA A 31 7.53 -14.59 -21.27
CA ALA A 31 6.47 -14.24 -20.33
C ALA A 31 7.01 -13.14 -19.43
N ALA A 32 6.33 -11.98 -19.41
CA ALA A 32 6.77 -10.85 -18.61
C ALA A 32 7.05 -11.31 -17.19
N GLU A 33 8.26 -11.10 -16.69
CA GLU A 33 8.62 -11.47 -15.32
C GLU A 33 7.73 -10.69 -14.35
N GLY A 34 6.90 -11.41 -13.59
CA GLY A 34 5.89 -10.81 -12.71
C GLY A 34 6.42 -10.57 -11.31
N ILE A 35 6.16 -9.39 -10.74
CA ILE A 35 6.41 -9.07 -9.34
C ILE A 35 5.06 -8.95 -8.63
N LYS A 36 4.81 -9.79 -7.63
CA LYS A 36 3.60 -9.75 -6.80
C LYS A 36 3.87 -8.99 -5.50
N ILE A 37 3.12 -7.93 -5.28
CA ILE A 37 3.24 -7.06 -4.10
C ILE A 37 1.92 -7.08 -3.32
N GLY A 38 1.98 -7.14 -1.99
CA GLY A 38 0.80 -7.08 -1.14
C GLY A 38 1.15 -6.84 0.33
N GLY A 39 0.15 -6.49 1.15
CA GLY A 39 0.38 -6.26 2.57
C GLY A 39 -0.53 -5.21 3.15
N THR A 40 0.03 -4.27 3.94
CA THR A 40 -0.73 -3.18 4.56
C THR A 40 -1.41 -2.29 3.52
N GLY A 41 -2.70 -2.03 3.72
CA GLY A 41 -3.50 -1.20 2.82
C GLY A 41 -2.97 0.22 2.68
N ASN A 42 -2.35 0.76 3.73
CA ASN A 42 -1.78 2.11 3.74
C ASN A 42 -0.70 2.37 2.67
N ALA A 43 -0.11 1.30 2.11
CA ALA A 43 0.99 1.40 1.15
C ALA A 43 0.58 1.03 -0.29
N LEU A 44 -0.58 0.38 -0.49
CA LEU A 44 -0.93 -0.23 -1.78
C LEU A 44 -1.08 0.79 -2.91
N GLY A 45 -1.72 1.93 -2.65
CA GLY A 45 -1.93 2.97 -3.66
C GLY A 45 -0.61 3.52 -4.20
N ALA A 46 0.33 3.85 -3.31
CA ALA A 46 1.66 4.31 -3.71
C ALA A 46 2.44 3.24 -4.50
N MET A 47 2.31 1.95 -4.12
CA MET A 47 2.95 0.85 -4.83
C MET A 47 2.36 0.61 -6.23
N ARG A 48 1.04 0.81 -6.43
CA ARG A 48 0.43 0.78 -7.78
C ARG A 48 1.03 1.86 -8.67
N LEU A 49 1.11 3.10 -8.18
CA LEU A 49 1.72 4.21 -8.93
C LEU A 49 3.21 3.97 -9.26
N LEU A 50 3.96 3.38 -8.32
CA LEU A 50 5.35 2.97 -8.55
C LEU A 50 5.43 1.84 -9.59
N GLY A 51 4.57 0.83 -9.48
CA GLY A 51 4.50 -0.29 -10.43
C GLY A 51 4.17 0.16 -11.85
N ASP A 52 3.19 1.06 -12.01
CA ASP A 52 2.82 1.64 -13.29
C ASP A 52 3.97 2.44 -13.92
N ALA A 53 4.66 3.25 -13.10
CA ALA A 53 5.80 4.03 -13.58
C ALA A 53 7.00 3.16 -13.93
N PHE A 54 7.26 2.09 -13.16
CA PHE A 54 8.29 1.11 -13.44
C PHE A 54 8.01 0.33 -14.72
N GLY A 55 6.79 -0.15 -14.91
CA GLY A 55 6.37 -0.91 -16.09
C GLY A 55 6.49 -0.11 -17.38
N LYS A 56 6.25 1.22 -17.34
CA LYS A 56 6.49 2.11 -18.51
C LYS A 56 7.96 2.14 -18.94
N GLN A 57 8.90 1.97 -18.01
CA GLN A 57 10.35 1.94 -18.29
C GLN A 57 10.87 0.52 -18.53
N ASN A 58 10.11 -0.50 -18.14
CA ASN A 58 10.49 -1.91 -18.20
C ASN A 58 9.30 -2.73 -18.74
N PRO A 59 9.00 -2.65 -20.05
CA PRO A 59 7.82 -3.30 -20.63
C PRO A 59 7.88 -4.83 -20.59
N ASP A 60 9.06 -5.40 -20.36
CA ASP A 60 9.31 -6.82 -20.08
C ASP A 60 8.92 -7.27 -18.67
N MET A 61 8.52 -6.35 -17.78
CA MET A 61 8.20 -6.61 -16.40
C MET A 61 6.78 -6.19 -16.03
N LYS A 62 6.09 -7.01 -15.26
CA LYS A 62 4.74 -6.74 -14.75
C LYS A 62 4.74 -6.67 -13.24
N VAL A 63 4.36 -5.51 -12.67
CA VAL A 63 4.11 -5.36 -11.23
C VAL A 63 2.62 -5.53 -10.97
N THR A 64 2.26 -6.49 -10.11
CA THR A 64 0.88 -6.74 -9.69
C THR A 64 0.74 -6.46 -8.20
N VAL A 65 -0.03 -5.44 -7.85
CA VAL A 65 -0.33 -5.09 -6.45
C VAL A 65 -1.67 -5.69 -6.07
N LEU A 66 -1.63 -6.67 -5.17
CA LEU A 66 -2.79 -7.42 -4.69
C LEU A 66 -3.63 -6.59 -3.71
N PRO A 67 -4.90 -7.00 -3.44
CA PRO A 67 -5.70 -6.43 -2.35
C PRO A 67 -5.01 -6.52 -1.00
N SER A 68 -5.46 -5.70 -0.03
CA SER A 68 -4.89 -5.67 1.32
C SER A 68 -5.08 -7.00 2.05
N ILE A 69 -3.97 -7.54 2.55
CA ILE A 69 -3.94 -8.69 3.47
C ILE A 69 -3.32 -8.31 4.83
N GLY A 70 -3.05 -7.01 5.02
CA GLY A 70 -2.41 -6.48 6.20
C GLY A 70 -0.93 -6.86 6.34
N THR A 71 -0.24 -6.23 7.30
CA THR A 71 1.15 -6.52 7.63
C THR A 71 1.39 -8.00 7.97
N SER A 72 0.56 -8.57 8.84
CA SER A 72 0.71 -9.97 9.27
C SER A 72 0.50 -10.97 8.13
N GLY A 73 -0.40 -10.65 7.19
CA GLY A 73 -0.60 -11.44 5.97
C GLY A 73 0.64 -11.43 5.07
N ALA A 74 1.24 -10.24 4.87
CA ALA A 74 2.46 -10.11 4.08
C ALA A 74 3.64 -10.90 4.68
N ILE A 75 3.85 -10.79 6.00
CA ILE A 75 4.91 -11.52 6.72
C ILE A 75 4.77 -13.04 6.57
N LYS A 76 3.54 -13.57 6.49
CA LYS A 76 3.28 -14.99 6.27
C LYS A 76 3.40 -15.41 4.80
N ALA A 77 3.14 -14.49 3.86
CA ALA A 77 3.08 -14.78 2.43
C ALA A 77 4.45 -14.74 1.74
N VAL A 78 5.34 -13.82 2.14
CA VAL A 78 6.67 -13.64 1.53
C VAL A 78 7.56 -14.88 1.67
N PRO A 79 7.72 -15.52 2.85
CA PRO A 79 8.56 -16.70 2.97
C PRO A 79 8.08 -17.87 2.11
N LYS A 80 6.77 -17.93 1.84
CA LYS A 80 6.14 -18.99 1.03
C LYS A 80 6.19 -18.69 -0.48
N GLY A 81 6.78 -17.56 -0.91
CA GLY A 81 6.82 -17.17 -2.31
C GLY A 81 5.46 -16.77 -2.92
N VAL A 82 4.43 -16.59 -2.11
CA VAL A 82 3.10 -16.09 -2.55
C VAL A 82 3.19 -14.62 -2.95
N LEU A 83 4.01 -13.85 -2.24
CA LEU A 83 4.41 -12.50 -2.57
C LEU A 83 5.92 -12.44 -2.78
N ASP A 84 6.34 -11.63 -3.75
CA ASP A 84 7.75 -11.30 -3.97
C ASP A 84 8.18 -10.15 -3.06
N ILE A 85 7.28 -9.18 -2.85
CA ILE A 85 7.46 -8.05 -1.94
C ILE A 85 6.24 -7.95 -1.02
N GLY A 86 6.48 -8.03 0.27
CA GLY A 86 5.50 -7.74 1.30
C GLY A 86 5.55 -6.27 1.73
N LEU A 87 4.41 -5.69 2.08
CA LEU A 87 4.31 -4.33 2.62
C LEU A 87 3.92 -4.38 4.08
N SER A 88 4.74 -3.78 4.95
CA SER A 88 4.53 -3.72 6.38
C SER A 88 4.46 -2.28 6.89
N SER A 89 3.65 -2.05 7.90
CA SER A 89 3.58 -0.78 8.64
C SER A 89 4.26 -0.84 10.01
N ARG A 90 5.06 -1.89 10.25
CA ARG A 90 5.88 -2.06 11.46
C ARG A 90 7.14 -2.87 11.17
N LEU A 91 8.08 -2.83 12.07
CA LEU A 91 9.25 -3.72 12.06
C LEU A 91 8.82 -5.18 12.28
N LEU A 92 9.68 -6.09 11.83
CA LEU A 92 9.59 -7.52 12.14
C LEU A 92 9.93 -7.76 13.62
N THR A 93 9.21 -8.67 14.25
CA THR A 93 9.59 -9.22 15.56
C THR A 93 10.80 -10.15 15.41
N GLU A 94 11.44 -10.52 16.53
CA GLU A 94 12.55 -11.47 16.50
C GLU A 94 12.16 -12.83 15.89
N GLU A 95 10.95 -13.32 16.21
CA GLU A 95 10.45 -14.58 15.66
C GLU A 95 10.18 -14.47 14.14
N GLU A 96 9.68 -13.31 13.69
CA GLU A 96 9.44 -13.09 12.26
C GLU A 96 10.75 -12.98 11.45
N ARG A 97 11.84 -12.47 12.03
CA ARG A 97 13.16 -12.45 11.39
C ARG A 97 13.71 -13.84 11.14
N LYS A 98 13.39 -14.83 11.99
CA LYS A 98 13.79 -16.22 11.82
C LYS A 98 13.17 -16.89 10.58
N LEU A 99 12.17 -16.26 9.96
CA LEU A 99 11.56 -16.73 8.72
C LEU A 99 12.41 -16.51 7.45
N GLY A 100 13.62 -15.98 7.57
CA GLY A 100 14.52 -15.73 6.44
C GLY A 100 14.09 -14.52 5.59
N ILE A 101 13.34 -13.59 6.18
CA ILE A 101 12.88 -12.36 5.54
C ILE A 101 13.58 -11.14 6.12
N ILE A 102 13.74 -10.13 5.29
CA ILE A 102 14.29 -8.82 5.66
C ILE A 102 13.25 -7.74 5.47
N ALA A 103 13.25 -6.73 6.34
CA ALA A 103 12.40 -5.55 6.23
C ALA A 103 13.28 -4.30 6.12
N VAL A 104 13.01 -3.48 5.10
CA VAL A 104 13.73 -2.23 4.88
C VAL A 104 12.72 -1.09 4.87
N GLU A 105 12.97 -0.07 5.71
CA GLU A 105 12.15 1.14 5.71
C GLU A 105 12.39 1.94 4.43
N TYR A 106 11.32 2.29 3.73
CA TYR A 106 11.42 3.04 2.48
C TYR A 106 10.65 4.37 2.49
N ALA A 107 9.72 4.52 3.43
CA ALA A 107 8.89 5.72 3.53
C ALA A 107 8.30 5.91 4.93
N ARG A 108 7.94 7.14 5.23
CA ARG A 108 7.17 7.55 6.41
C ARG A 108 6.02 8.44 5.96
N THR A 109 4.85 8.27 6.58
CA THR A 109 3.66 9.06 6.25
C THR A 109 2.93 9.46 7.54
N PRO A 110 2.27 10.64 7.59
CA PRO A 110 1.41 10.99 8.71
C PRO A 110 0.32 9.94 8.93
N LEU A 111 0.16 9.45 10.16
CA LEU A 111 -1.03 8.75 10.62
C LEU A 111 -2.08 9.81 10.97
N VAL A 112 -3.25 9.75 10.38
CA VAL A 112 -4.23 10.83 10.44
C VAL A 112 -5.61 10.35 10.88
N PHE A 113 -6.32 11.19 11.60
CA PHE A 113 -7.77 11.13 11.69
C PHE A 113 -8.35 11.79 10.44
N ALA A 114 -9.27 11.12 9.76
CA ALA A 114 -9.83 11.60 8.50
C ALA A 114 -11.35 11.52 8.48
N VAL A 115 -11.96 12.48 7.80
CA VAL A 115 -13.40 12.56 7.54
C VAL A 115 -13.64 12.70 6.04
N SER A 116 -14.87 12.47 5.58
CA SER A 116 -15.26 12.81 4.21
C SER A 116 -15.04 14.30 3.92
N THR A 117 -14.62 14.65 2.70
CA THR A 117 -14.52 16.05 2.26
C THR A 117 -15.85 16.80 2.36
N LYS A 118 -16.98 16.10 2.41
CA LYS A 118 -18.33 16.67 2.60
C LYS A 118 -18.58 17.10 4.05
N THR A 119 -17.87 16.55 5.04
CA THR A 119 -17.94 16.95 6.45
C THR A 119 -17.20 18.27 6.64
N GLN A 120 -17.80 19.25 7.34
CA GLN A 120 -17.23 20.61 7.47
C GLN A 120 -16.05 20.72 8.44
N VAL A 121 -15.81 19.69 9.26
CA VAL A 121 -14.73 19.64 10.24
C VAL A 121 -13.35 19.65 9.56
N ARG A 122 -12.43 20.44 10.09
CA ARG A 122 -11.05 20.57 9.58
C ARG A 122 -9.97 20.25 10.60
N ALA A 123 -10.32 20.28 11.88
CA ALA A 123 -9.39 20.07 12.97
C ALA A 123 -10.04 19.30 14.12
N VAL A 124 -9.22 18.62 14.90
CA VAL A 124 -9.61 17.91 16.11
C VAL A 124 -8.45 17.95 17.10
N THR A 125 -8.77 17.89 18.40
CA THR A 125 -7.77 17.70 19.46
C THR A 125 -7.75 16.23 19.92
N LEU A 126 -6.69 15.83 20.60
CA LEU A 126 -6.64 14.49 21.21
C LEU A 126 -7.73 14.32 22.27
N ASP A 127 -8.08 15.38 23.02
CA ASP A 127 -9.18 15.34 24.01
C ASP A 127 -10.53 15.12 23.32
N GLN A 128 -10.78 15.78 22.19
CA GLN A 128 -11.96 15.50 21.38
C GLN A 128 -11.99 14.07 20.85
N ILE A 129 -10.85 13.50 20.46
CA ILE A 129 -10.78 12.09 20.06
C ILE A 129 -11.12 11.17 21.24
N VAL A 130 -10.65 11.47 22.45
CA VAL A 130 -11.04 10.75 23.68
C VAL A 130 -12.55 10.84 23.89
N ASP A 131 -13.15 12.02 23.78
CA ASP A 131 -14.58 12.24 23.96
C ASP A 131 -15.42 11.55 22.87
N ILE A 132 -14.94 11.51 21.62
CA ILE A 132 -15.59 10.78 20.53
C ILE A 132 -15.61 9.28 20.81
N TYR A 133 -14.46 8.68 21.11
CA TYR A 133 -14.37 7.24 21.37
C TYR A 133 -15.08 6.84 22.65
N SER A 134 -15.05 7.67 23.69
CA SER A 134 -15.81 7.43 24.93
C SER A 134 -17.34 7.64 24.78
N GLY A 135 -17.78 8.27 23.68
CA GLY A 135 -19.20 8.58 23.40
C GLY A 135 -19.73 9.82 24.11
N LYS A 136 -18.88 10.68 24.64
CA LYS A 136 -19.24 11.97 25.21
C LYS A 136 -19.52 13.01 24.13
N MET A 137 -18.71 13.02 23.07
CA MET A 137 -18.91 13.86 21.89
C MET A 137 -19.55 13.00 20.78
N VAL A 138 -20.83 13.24 20.48
CA VAL A 138 -21.64 12.45 19.53
C VAL A 138 -21.98 13.18 18.24
N ASN A 139 -21.81 14.51 18.20
CA ASN A 139 -22.06 15.32 17.02
C ASN A 139 -20.88 16.25 16.73
N TRP A 140 -20.63 16.47 15.44
CA TRP A 140 -19.74 17.51 14.96
C TRP A 140 -20.38 18.91 15.17
N PRO A 141 -19.59 20.00 15.09
CA PRO A 141 -20.14 21.36 15.22
C PRO A 141 -21.22 21.72 14.19
N ASP A 142 -21.23 21.04 13.04
CA ASP A 142 -22.25 21.20 11.99
C ASP A 142 -23.53 20.41 12.26
N GLY A 143 -23.63 19.74 13.43
CA GLY A 143 -24.76 18.93 13.86
C GLY A 143 -24.77 17.51 13.31
N SER A 144 -23.88 17.14 12.39
CA SER A 144 -23.82 15.77 11.87
C SER A 144 -23.34 14.79 12.94
N GLN A 145 -23.99 13.61 13.01
CA GLN A 145 -23.63 12.58 13.97
C GLN A 145 -22.24 12.01 13.70
N ILE A 146 -21.39 11.95 14.72
CA ILE A 146 -20.06 11.33 14.63
C ILE A 146 -20.20 9.82 14.59
N ARG A 147 -19.55 9.18 13.59
CA ARG A 147 -19.54 7.72 13.41
C ARG A 147 -18.09 7.22 13.27
N PRO A 148 -17.39 6.94 14.39
CA PRO A 148 -16.04 6.38 14.33
C PRO A 148 -16.06 5.01 13.68
N VAL A 149 -15.27 4.83 12.62
CA VAL A 149 -15.06 3.54 11.95
C VAL A 149 -13.95 2.80 12.68
N LEU A 150 -14.30 1.72 13.36
CA LEU A 150 -13.38 0.92 14.14
C LEU A 150 -12.67 -0.13 13.29
N ARG A 151 -11.53 -0.58 13.77
CA ARG A 151 -10.71 -1.64 13.18
C ARG A 151 -10.48 -2.73 14.25
N GLN A 152 -10.11 -3.92 13.81
CA GLN A 152 -9.80 -5.02 14.74
C GLN A 152 -8.65 -4.66 15.70
N VAL A 153 -8.69 -5.20 16.92
CA VAL A 153 -7.73 -4.91 18.00
C VAL A 153 -6.27 -5.10 17.60
N GLY A 154 -5.94 -6.06 16.74
CA GLY A 154 -4.59 -6.32 16.25
C GLY A 154 -4.15 -5.47 15.05
N ASP A 155 -5.01 -4.57 14.55
CA ASP A 155 -4.68 -3.70 13.42
C ASP A 155 -3.59 -2.68 13.78
N ASP A 156 -2.71 -2.39 12.83
CA ASP A 156 -1.57 -1.50 13.08
C ASP A 156 -1.98 -0.04 13.32
N ASN A 157 -3.07 0.45 12.69
CA ASN A 157 -3.59 1.80 12.95
C ASN A 157 -4.16 1.87 14.37
N THR A 158 -4.98 0.88 14.76
CA THR A 158 -5.54 0.75 16.11
C THR A 158 -4.45 0.74 17.17
N ARG A 159 -3.39 -0.05 16.96
CA ARG A 159 -2.27 -0.13 17.89
C ARG A 159 -1.55 1.21 18.03
N GLN A 160 -1.34 1.93 16.94
CA GLN A 160 -0.65 3.22 16.97
C GLN A 160 -1.48 4.31 17.66
N ILE A 161 -2.80 4.39 17.44
CA ILE A 161 -3.62 5.39 18.14
C ILE A 161 -3.75 5.08 19.64
N ARG A 162 -3.79 3.82 20.05
CA ARG A 162 -3.72 3.45 21.47
C ARG A 162 -2.47 3.98 22.16
N GLN A 163 -1.35 4.02 21.45
CA GLN A 163 -0.07 4.52 21.95
C GLN A 163 0.02 6.05 22.02
N MET A 164 -0.92 6.80 21.44
CA MET A 164 -0.91 8.27 21.50
C MET A 164 -1.11 8.79 22.92
N SER A 165 -1.99 8.14 23.72
CA SER A 165 -2.14 8.42 25.15
C SER A 165 -2.91 7.30 25.86
N PRO A 166 -2.73 7.12 27.19
CA PRO A 166 -3.55 6.19 27.99
C PRO A 166 -5.05 6.52 27.94
N ALA A 167 -5.41 7.80 27.82
CA ALA A 167 -6.80 8.24 27.71
C ALA A 167 -7.45 7.75 26.41
N ILE A 168 -6.75 7.83 25.28
CA ILE A 168 -7.23 7.29 23.99
C ILE A 168 -7.36 5.76 24.06
N ASP A 169 -6.38 5.05 24.63
CA ASP A 169 -6.45 3.59 24.77
C ASP A 169 -7.70 3.15 25.55
N LYS A 170 -7.97 3.82 26.68
CA LYS A 170 -9.18 3.57 27.48
C LYS A 170 -10.46 3.90 26.69
N ALA A 171 -10.51 5.07 26.04
CA ALA A 171 -11.68 5.50 25.28
C ALA A 171 -11.98 4.59 24.08
N LEU A 172 -10.95 4.15 23.38
CA LEU A 172 -11.07 3.21 22.25
C LEU A 172 -11.60 1.85 22.73
N SER A 173 -11.15 1.35 23.89
CA SER A 173 -11.66 0.12 24.49
C SER A 173 -13.16 0.23 24.82
N VAL A 174 -13.65 1.41 25.22
CA VAL A 174 -15.08 1.68 25.39
C VAL A 174 -15.80 1.66 24.04
N ALA A 175 -15.24 2.28 23.00
CA ALA A 175 -15.85 2.27 21.67
C ALA A 175 -15.97 0.87 21.08
N GLU A 176 -14.96 0.02 21.25
CA GLU A 176 -14.95 -1.37 20.77
C GLU A 176 -16.03 -2.25 21.41
N GLN A 177 -16.46 -1.94 22.63
CA GLN A 177 -17.52 -2.65 23.33
C GLN A 177 -18.92 -2.10 23.01
N ARG A 178 -19.03 -0.97 22.30
CA ARG A 178 -20.30 -0.32 22.01
C ARG A 178 -20.99 -1.01 20.83
N PRO A 179 -22.24 -1.51 21.00
CA PRO A 179 -22.99 -2.13 19.91
C PRO A 179 -23.22 -1.18 18.73
N GLY A 180 -23.23 -1.72 17.51
CA GLY A 180 -23.59 -0.97 16.32
C GLY A 180 -22.50 -0.02 15.78
N MET A 181 -21.28 -0.06 16.35
CA MET A 181 -20.18 0.74 15.81
C MET A 181 -19.79 0.25 14.42
N PRO A 182 -19.58 1.17 13.45
CA PRO A 182 -19.05 0.80 12.14
C PRO A 182 -17.67 0.13 12.26
N PHE A 183 -17.51 -1.00 11.60
CA PHE A 183 -16.27 -1.80 11.64
C PHE A 183 -15.72 -2.04 10.24
N ALA A 184 -14.40 -2.00 10.08
CA ALA A 184 -13.71 -2.25 8.83
C ALA A 184 -12.54 -3.23 9.02
N THR A 185 -12.38 -4.15 8.08
CA THR A 185 -11.31 -5.18 8.12
C THR A 185 -10.03 -4.70 7.45
N THR A 186 -10.13 -3.80 6.46
CA THR A 186 -8.99 -3.24 5.72
C THR A 186 -8.94 -1.72 5.80
N ASP A 187 -7.79 -1.14 5.45
CA ASP A 187 -7.63 0.32 5.37
C ASP A 187 -8.53 0.92 4.29
N GLN A 188 -8.70 0.22 3.16
CA GLN A 188 -9.60 0.62 2.06
C GLN A 188 -11.06 0.60 2.51
N GLU A 189 -11.50 -0.46 3.19
CA GLU A 189 -12.88 -0.53 3.71
C GLU A 189 -13.16 0.57 4.73
N ALA A 190 -12.19 0.93 5.57
CA ALA A 190 -12.34 2.06 6.50
C ALA A 190 -12.50 3.39 5.74
N ALA A 191 -11.73 3.59 4.67
CA ALA A 191 -11.87 4.75 3.79
C ALA A 191 -13.24 4.76 3.11
N ASP A 192 -13.69 3.64 2.50
CA ASP A 192 -14.98 3.52 1.81
C ASP A 192 -16.15 3.85 2.74
N LYS A 193 -16.14 3.33 3.97
CA LYS A 193 -17.17 3.63 4.98
C LYS A 193 -17.17 5.10 5.39
N THR A 194 -15.99 5.71 5.48
CA THR A 194 -15.87 7.13 5.84
C THR A 194 -16.35 8.05 4.71
N GLU A 195 -16.07 7.69 3.46
CA GLU A 195 -16.51 8.43 2.28
C GLU A 195 -18.02 8.40 2.10
N SER A 196 -18.63 7.25 2.34
CA SER A 196 -20.07 7.01 2.11
C SER A 196 -20.98 7.42 3.26
N SER A 197 -20.44 7.58 4.49
CA SER A 197 -21.25 7.86 5.68
C SER A 197 -21.04 9.29 6.17
N PRO A 198 -22.07 10.16 6.16
CA PRO A 198 -21.95 11.51 6.73
C PRO A 198 -21.50 11.46 8.20
N GLY A 199 -20.57 12.34 8.56
CA GLY A 199 -20.03 12.44 9.92
C GLY A 199 -19.08 11.30 10.33
N ALA A 200 -18.79 10.33 9.45
CA ALA A 200 -17.85 9.27 9.77
C ALA A 200 -16.42 9.78 9.95
N LEU A 201 -15.72 9.15 10.89
CA LEU A 201 -14.31 9.40 11.23
C LEU A 201 -13.54 8.10 11.15
N CYS A 202 -12.43 8.04 10.44
CA CYS A 202 -11.52 6.91 10.46
C CYS A 202 -10.09 7.32 10.80
N VAL A 203 -9.28 6.31 11.10
CA VAL A 203 -7.81 6.44 11.15
C VAL A 203 -7.23 5.85 9.88
N THR A 204 -6.41 6.62 9.19
CA THR A 204 -5.75 6.23 7.94
C THR A 204 -4.40 6.93 7.82
N THR A 205 -3.82 6.99 6.64
CA THR A 205 -2.58 7.72 6.38
C THR A 205 -2.76 8.73 5.26
N LEU A 206 -1.93 9.78 5.29
CA LEU A 206 -1.89 10.76 4.19
C LEU A 206 -1.52 10.06 2.86
N SER A 207 -0.65 9.04 2.93
CA SER A 207 -0.26 8.25 1.75
C SER A 207 -1.45 7.54 1.10
N LEU A 208 -2.32 6.89 1.87
CA LEU A 208 -3.51 6.23 1.32
C LEU A 208 -4.45 7.26 0.69
N ILE A 209 -4.74 8.36 1.39
CA ILE A 209 -5.63 9.41 0.88
C ILE A 209 -5.13 9.93 -0.47
N ASN A 210 -3.86 10.31 -0.56
CA ASN A 210 -3.31 10.94 -1.76
C ASN A 210 -3.08 9.94 -2.90
N SER A 211 -2.55 8.73 -2.59
CA SER A 211 -2.20 7.77 -3.64
C SER A 211 -3.41 7.10 -4.28
N GLU A 212 -4.52 6.99 -3.56
CA GLU A 212 -5.78 6.45 -4.06
C GLU A 212 -6.77 7.56 -4.46
N ASN A 213 -6.36 8.83 -4.36
CA ASN A 213 -7.20 10.00 -4.67
C ASN A 213 -8.55 9.97 -3.95
N ARG A 214 -8.51 9.66 -2.64
CA ARG A 214 -9.71 9.50 -1.82
C ARG A 214 -10.37 10.85 -1.50
N PRO A 215 -11.70 10.99 -1.57
CA PRO A 215 -12.42 12.18 -1.15
C PRO A 215 -12.50 12.30 0.38
N LEU A 216 -11.34 12.12 1.03
CA LEU A 216 -11.13 12.26 2.47
C LEU A 216 -10.29 13.48 2.79
N ARG A 217 -10.56 14.09 3.93
CA ARG A 217 -9.76 15.17 4.51
C ARG A 217 -9.06 14.67 5.76
N ALA A 218 -7.73 14.74 5.76
CA ALA A 218 -6.93 14.57 6.97
C ALA A 218 -7.16 15.79 7.88
N LEU A 219 -7.52 15.54 9.15
CA LEU A 219 -7.77 16.59 10.11
C LEU A 219 -6.46 17.12 10.69
N THR A 220 -6.39 18.43 10.91
CA THR A 220 -5.38 19.05 11.76
C THR A 220 -5.53 18.48 13.18
N LEU A 221 -4.45 18.03 13.80
CA LEU A 221 -4.46 17.46 15.13
C LEU A 221 -3.72 18.37 16.11
N ASN A 222 -4.38 18.79 17.19
CA ASN A 222 -3.82 19.74 18.17
C ASN A 222 -3.19 20.98 17.51
N GLY A 223 -3.81 21.51 16.46
CA GLY A 223 -3.32 22.68 15.74
C GLY A 223 -2.18 22.41 14.74
N VAL A 224 -1.73 21.16 14.58
CA VAL A 224 -0.66 20.78 13.64
C VAL A 224 -1.23 20.05 12.43
N GLU A 225 -0.98 20.55 11.23
CA GLU A 225 -1.36 19.90 9.99
C GLU A 225 -0.52 18.65 9.73
N PRO A 226 -1.14 17.53 9.30
CA PRO A 226 -0.43 16.29 8.98
C PRO A 226 0.22 16.34 7.58
N THR A 227 1.24 17.18 7.42
CA THR A 227 1.97 17.34 6.16
C THR A 227 3.30 16.57 6.18
N VAL A 228 3.83 16.24 4.99
CA VAL A 228 5.16 15.63 4.84
C VAL A 228 6.24 16.50 5.50
N SER A 229 6.15 17.84 5.35
CA SER A 229 7.07 18.79 5.96
C SER A 229 7.02 18.77 7.48
N ASN A 230 5.81 18.71 8.06
CA ASN A 230 5.65 18.68 9.52
C ASN A 230 6.10 17.33 10.13
N VAL A 231 5.99 16.23 9.36
CA VAL A 231 6.59 14.93 9.74
C VAL A 231 8.12 15.03 9.70
N ALA A 232 8.68 15.54 8.61
CA ALA A 232 10.13 15.65 8.44
C ALA A 232 10.80 16.54 9.50
N SER A 233 10.11 17.62 9.92
CA SER A 233 10.58 18.52 10.98
C SER A 233 10.26 18.05 12.40
N GLY A 234 9.56 16.93 12.58
CA GLY A 234 9.13 16.41 13.88
C GLY A 234 7.96 17.17 14.53
N LYS A 235 7.40 18.21 13.87
CA LYS A 235 6.23 18.95 14.39
C LYS A 235 4.99 18.07 14.48
N TYR A 236 4.80 17.15 13.54
CA TYR A 236 3.72 16.17 13.57
C TYR A 236 4.30 14.80 14.01
N PRO A 237 4.08 14.38 15.27
CA PRO A 237 4.77 13.21 15.81
C PRO A 237 4.14 11.87 15.45
N HIS A 238 2.89 11.87 14.95
CA HIS A 238 2.15 10.65 14.68
C HIS A 238 2.45 10.14 13.28
N VAL A 239 3.48 9.32 13.18
CA VAL A 239 4.07 8.87 11.92
C VAL A 239 3.94 7.37 11.77
N LYS A 240 3.45 6.92 10.61
CA LYS A 240 3.50 5.53 10.20
C LYS A 240 4.74 5.29 9.36
N ARG A 241 5.57 4.36 9.80
CA ARG A 241 6.74 3.88 9.06
C ARG A 241 6.30 2.77 8.11
N LEU A 242 6.79 2.80 6.88
CA LEU A 242 6.47 1.80 5.86
C LEU A 242 7.72 1.04 5.45
N PHE A 243 7.60 -0.29 5.44
CA PHE A 243 8.68 -1.21 5.13
C PHE A 243 8.28 -2.09 3.94
N PHE A 244 9.21 -2.36 3.05
CA PHE A 244 9.08 -3.53 2.19
C PHE A 244 9.77 -4.73 2.85
N ILE A 245 9.16 -5.90 2.64
CA ILE A 245 9.65 -7.19 3.14
C ILE A 245 9.97 -8.06 1.94
N THR A 246 11.13 -8.67 1.92
CA THR A 246 11.53 -9.63 0.89
C THR A 246 12.21 -10.84 1.52
N ARG A 247 12.35 -11.91 0.76
CA ARG A 247 13.31 -12.96 1.09
C ARG A 247 14.73 -12.43 0.91
N SER A 248 15.70 -13.10 1.52
CA SER A 248 17.13 -12.77 1.35
C SER A 248 17.64 -13.06 -0.07
N ASP A 249 17.07 -14.06 -0.75
CA ASP A 249 17.38 -14.51 -2.12
C ASP A 249 16.51 -13.79 -3.17
N GLN A 250 16.51 -12.47 -3.19
CA GLN A 250 15.70 -11.67 -4.11
C GLN A 250 16.03 -11.96 -5.59
N SER A 251 14.97 -12.09 -6.42
CA SER A 251 15.10 -12.18 -7.88
C SER A 251 15.68 -10.89 -8.49
N ALA A 252 16.19 -10.98 -9.72
CA ALA A 252 16.68 -9.80 -10.44
C ALA A 252 15.57 -8.75 -10.64
N ALA A 253 14.34 -9.19 -10.92
CA ALA A 253 13.18 -8.33 -11.07
C ALA A 253 12.87 -7.54 -9.78
N VAL A 254 12.85 -8.22 -8.63
CA VAL A 254 12.63 -7.58 -7.33
C VAL A 254 13.71 -6.55 -7.04
N LYS A 255 14.98 -6.87 -7.28
CA LYS A 255 16.10 -5.92 -7.10
C LYS A 255 15.96 -4.69 -8.00
N ARG A 256 15.59 -4.87 -9.28
CA ARG A 256 15.35 -3.76 -10.23
C ARG A 256 14.20 -2.86 -9.76
N PHE A 257 13.08 -3.43 -9.30
CA PHE A 257 11.95 -2.65 -8.81
C PHE A 257 12.31 -1.87 -7.54
N ILE A 258 13.01 -2.47 -6.58
CA ILE A 258 13.49 -1.79 -5.36
C ILE A 258 14.44 -0.64 -5.73
N ALA A 259 15.38 -0.86 -6.65
CA ALA A 259 16.27 0.19 -7.13
C ALA A 259 15.50 1.35 -7.79
N PHE A 260 14.46 1.04 -8.60
CA PHE A 260 13.57 2.07 -9.16
C PHE A 260 12.84 2.84 -8.06
N MET A 261 12.27 2.16 -7.06
CA MET A 261 11.57 2.81 -5.94
C MET A 261 12.49 3.79 -5.18
N GLN A 262 13.78 3.46 -5.05
CA GLN A 262 14.80 4.28 -4.39
C GLN A 262 15.40 5.37 -5.32
N SER A 263 15.15 5.32 -6.61
CA SER A 263 15.63 6.32 -7.59
C SER A 263 14.96 7.69 -7.39
N PRO A 264 15.50 8.77 -7.98
CA PRO A 264 14.85 10.09 -7.95
C PRO A 264 13.40 10.06 -8.47
N ALA A 265 13.11 9.26 -9.50
CA ALA A 265 11.76 9.10 -10.06
C ALA A 265 10.81 8.41 -9.06
N GLY A 266 11.23 7.31 -8.44
CA GLY A 266 10.44 6.62 -7.43
C GLY A 266 10.20 7.46 -6.17
N ARG A 267 11.26 8.13 -5.67
CA ARG A 267 11.16 9.05 -4.52
C ARG A 267 10.18 10.20 -4.78
N LYS A 268 10.18 10.76 -6.00
CA LYS A 268 9.22 11.80 -6.40
C LYS A 268 7.77 11.32 -6.32
N ILE A 269 7.50 10.08 -6.72
CA ILE A 269 6.17 9.46 -6.59
C ILE A 269 5.79 9.32 -5.10
N LEU A 270 6.68 8.79 -4.27
CA LEU A 270 6.45 8.65 -2.84
C LEU A 270 6.16 10.00 -2.16
N ILE A 271 6.96 11.02 -2.43
CA ILE A 271 6.76 12.36 -1.85
C ILE A 271 5.41 12.95 -2.27
N ARG A 272 5.07 12.86 -3.57
CA ARG A 272 3.80 13.36 -4.09
C ARG A 272 2.59 12.65 -3.47
N THR A 273 2.73 11.41 -3.07
CA THR A 273 1.69 10.61 -2.42
C THR A 273 1.66 10.76 -0.90
N GLY A 274 2.33 11.76 -0.31
CA GLY A 274 2.23 12.06 1.11
C GLY A 274 3.22 11.27 1.98
N ASN A 275 4.36 10.87 1.41
CA ASN A 275 5.43 10.20 2.15
C ASN A 275 6.68 11.07 2.25
N SER A 276 7.36 11.03 3.39
CA SER A 276 8.76 11.43 3.52
C SER A 276 9.67 10.23 3.31
N ILE A 277 10.86 10.48 2.80
CA ILE A 277 11.91 9.47 2.63
C ILE A 277 12.76 9.47 3.90
N PRO A 278 13.10 8.30 4.49
CA PRO A 278 13.95 8.18 5.68
C PRO A 278 15.35 8.75 5.47
#